data_6ef4d282b433e99dd77f75f613f2f051
#
_entry.id   6ef4d282b433e99dd77f75f613f2f051
#
_cell.length_a   1.000
_cell.length_b   1.000
_cell.length_c   1.000
_cell.angle_alpha   90.00
_cell.angle_beta   90.00
_cell.angle_gamma   90.00
#
_symmetry.space_group_name_H-M   'P 1'
#
loop_
_entity.id
_entity.type
_entity.pdbx_description
1 polymer ?
#
loop_
_entity_poly.entity_id
_entity_poly.type
_entity_poly.pdbx_seq_one_letter_code
_entity_poly.pdbx_strand_id
1 'polypeptide(L)'
;MNGIDAVVLATGNDFRAVEAGVHAYASRNGKYSSLTHAKIENGIFTFWMEIPLALGTVGGLTGLHPLVKFAMELLHKPSAKELMQIVAVAGLAQNFAALRSLTTTGIQEGHMKMH
;
A
#
# COMPACT_ATOMS: atom_id res chain seq x y z
N MET A 1 -5.95 -1.08 1.06
CA MET A 1 -5.43 0.26 1.47
C MET A 1 -4.77 0.29 2.85
N ASN A 2 -5.13 -0.61 3.76
CA ASN A 2 -4.60 -0.52 5.14
C ASN A 2 -3.07 -0.55 5.24
N GLY A 3 -2.40 -1.40 4.48
CA GLY A 3 -0.93 -1.45 4.49
C GLY A 3 -0.31 -0.18 3.92
N ILE A 4 -0.90 0.37 2.88
CA ILE A 4 -0.48 1.64 2.29
C ILE A 4 -0.66 2.76 3.31
N ASP A 5 -1.85 2.85 3.90
CA ASP A 5 -2.18 3.91 4.86
C ASP A 5 -1.27 3.86 6.09
N ALA A 6 -0.96 2.66 6.58
CA ALA A 6 -0.07 2.49 7.73
C ALA A 6 1.32 3.08 7.47
N VAL A 7 1.93 2.76 6.33
CA VAL A 7 3.26 3.28 5.99
C VAL A 7 3.21 4.77 5.68
N VAL A 8 2.17 5.22 4.98
CA VAL A 8 1.97 6.65 4.66
C VAL A 8 1.85 7.47 5.95
N LEU A 9 1.03 7.00 6.89
CA LEU A 9 0.86 7.68 8.17
C LEU A 9 2.15 7.69 8.98
N ALA A 10 2.83 6.54 9.08
CA ALA A 10 4.07 6.40 9.86
C ALA A 10 5.18 7.31 9.34
N THR A 11 5.19 7.61 8.06
CA THR A 11 6.21 8.46 7.41
C THR A 11 5.79 9.92 7.27
N GLY A 12 4.70 10.31 7.94
CA GLY A 12 4.27 11.71 8.05
C GLY A 12 3.56 12.24 6.81
N ASN A 13 3.06 11.39 5.96
CA ASN A 13 2.33 11.78 4.76
C ASN A 13 0.81 11.72 4.99
N ASP A 14 0.05 12.30 4.09
CA ASP A 14 -1.41 12.38 4.18
C ASP A 14 -2.04 11.17 3.50
N PHE A 15 -2.50 10.21 4.31
CA PHE A 15 -3.14 9.00 3.79
C PHE A 15 -4.46 9.29 3.08
N ARG A 16 -5.17 10.37 3.46
CA ARG A 16 -6.44 10.72 2.81
C ARG A 16 -6.22 11.19 1.39
N ALA A 17 -5.16 11.96 1.16
CA ALA A 17 -4.78 12.40 -0.18
C ALA A 17 -4.37 11.19 -1.05
N VAL A 18 -3.63 10.25 -0.48
CA VAL A 18 -3.24 9.02 -1.18
C VAL A 18 -4.47 8.19 -1.54
N GLU A 19 -5.39 7.97 -0.60
CA GLU A 19 -6.63 7.25 -0.87
C GLU A 19 -7.45 7.90 -1.97
N ALA A 20 -7.63 9.21 -1.90
CA ALA A 20 -8.38 9.94 -2.92
C ALA A 20 -7.75 9.76 -4.31
N GLY A 21 -6.42 9.88 -4.40
CA GLY A 21 -5.69 9.68 -5.66
C GLY A 21 -5.81 8.27 -6.21
N VAL A 22 -5.69 7.28 -5.34
CA VAL A 22 -5.78 5.86 -5.73
C VAL A 22 -7.20 5.53 -6.24
N HIS A 23 -8.23 5.96 -5.53
CA HIS A 23 -9.61 5.72 -5.94
C HIS A 23 -9.97 6.46 -7.22
N ALA A 24 -9.51 7.69 -7.39
CA ALA A 24 -9.70 8.43 -8.63
C ALA A 24 -9.04 7.70 -9.81
N TYR A 25 -7.84 7.21 -9.61
CA TYR A 25 -7.11 6.45 -10.63
C TYR A 25 -7.83 5.15 -10.99
N ALA A 26 -8.36 4.45 -9.98
CA ALA A 26 -9.11 3.21 -10.19
C ALA A 26 -10.38 3.41 -11.03
N SER A 27 -10.93 4.62 -11.04
CA SER A 27 -12.14 4.95 -11.80
C SER A 27 -11.87 5.84 -13.02
N ARG A 28 -10.63 5.97 -13.46
CA ARG A 28 -10.22 6.91 -14.54
C ARG A 28 -10.90 6.64 -15.89
N ASN A 29 -11.35 5.42 -16.12
CA ASN A 29 -12.00 5.03 -17.39
C ASN A 29 -13.53 5.00 -17.27
N GLY A 30 -14.10 5.67 -16.29
CA GLY A 30 -15.55 5.71 -16.07
C GLY A 30 -16.11 4.50 -15.31
N LYS A 31 -15.29 3.49 -15.04
CA LYS A 31 -15.64 2.33 -14.23
C LYS A 31 -14.60 2.11 -13.14
N TYR A 32 -15.05 1.72 -11.97
CA TYR A 32 -14.16 1.34 -10.89
C TYR A 32 -13.55 -0.02 -11.20
N SER A 33 -12.23 -0.07 -11.35
CA SER A 33 -11.52 -1.29 -11.73
C SER A 33 -10.33 -1.56 -10.81
N SER A 34 -9.92 -2.82 -10.74
CA SER A 34 -8.78 -3.25 -9.93
C SER A 34 -7.48 -2.62 -10.43
N LEU A 35 -6.62 -2.26 -9.50
CA LEU A 35 -5.26 -1.78 -9.79
C LEU A 35 -4.22 -2.89 -9.62
N THR A 36 -4.64 -4.07 -9.14
CA THR A 36 -3.77 -5.25 -9.07
C THR A 36 -4.08 -6.18 -10.23
N HIS A 37 -3.05 -6.81 -10.74
CA HIS A 37 -3.12 -7.69 -11.90
C HIS A 37 -2.33 -8.95 -11.64
N ALA A 38 -2.77 -10.05 -12.21
CA ALA A 38 -2.08 -11.32 -12.09
C ALA A 38 -2.10 -12.06 -13.42
N LYS A 39 -1.08 -12.85 -13.68
CA LYS A 39 -1.05 -13.76 -14.81
C LYS A 39 -0.22 -14.99 -14.47
N ILE A 40 -0.56 -16.10 -15.15
CA ILE A 40 0.27 -17.31 -15.11
C ILE A 40 0.68 -17.60 -16.54
N GLU A 41 1.97 -17.70 -16.77
CA GLU A 41 2.54 -17.90 -18.10
C GLU A 41 3.78 -18.78 -17.98
N ASN A 42 3.80 -19.89 -18.71
CA ASN A 42 4.89 -20.87 -18.67
C ASN A 42 5.20 -21.36 -17.24
N GLY A 43 4.17 -21.56 -16.42
CA GLY A 43 4.32 -21.98 -15.03
C GLY A 43 4.78 -20.92 -14.08
N ILE A 44 4.90 -19.66 -14.53
CA ILE A 44 5.34 -18.53 -13.70
C ILE A 44 4.13 -17.67 -13.37
N PHE A 45 3.89 -17.48 -12.06
CA PHE A 45 2.87 -16.57 -11.54
C PHE A 45 3.48 -15.18 -11.37
N THR A 46 2.86 -14.18 -11.99
CA THR A 46 3.26 -12.78 -11.87
C THR A 46 2.09 -11.99 -11.28
N PHE A 47 2.38 -11.20 -10.25
CA PHE A 47 1.40 -10.34 -9.58
C PHE A 47 1.98 -8.94 -9.47
N TRP A 48 1.22 -7.93 -9.96
CA TRP A 48 1.73 -6.56 -9.95
C TRP A 48 0.61 -5.55 -9.71
N MET A 49 1.03 -4.34 -9.35
CA MET A 49 0.13 -3.25 -9.05
C MET A 49 0.69 -1.94 -9.63
N GLU A 50 -0.22 -1.12 -10.13
CA GLU A 50 0.11 0.23 -10.60
C GLU A 50 -0.78 1.21 -9.85
N ILE A 51 -0.18 2.09 -9.04
CA ILE A 51 -0.92 3.09 -8.27
C ILE A 51 -0.20 4.44 -8.28
N PRO A 52 -0.95 5.56 -8.26
CA PRO A 52 -0.36 6.87 -8.06
C PRO A 52 -0.13 7.09 -6.56
N LEU A 53 1.06 7.57 -6.20
CA LEU A 53 1.40 7.87 -4.81
C LEU A 53 2.03 9.26 -4.75
N ALA A 54 1.33 10.21 -4.15
CA ALA A 54 1.84 11.56 -3.92
C ALA A 54 2.45 11.62 -2.52
N LEU A 55 3.73 11.34 -2.41
CA LEU A 55 4.46 11.28 -1.14
C LEU A 55 5.67 12.19 -1.16
N GLY A 56 6.02 12.71 0.03
CA GLY A 56 7.22 13.51 0.23
C GLY A 56 8.02 13.01 1.42
N THR A 57 9.28 13.41 1.48
CA THR A 57 10.22 13.04 2.55
C THR A 57 10.83 14.24 3.25
N VAL A 58 10.50 15.46 2.82
CA VAL A 58 11.01 16.70 3.39
C VAL A 58 9.88 17.65 3.74
N GLY A 59 10.05 18.43 4.78
CA GLY A 59 9.05 19.38 5.27
C GLY A 59 7.96 18.73 6.08
N GLY A 60 7.00 19.52 6.54
CA GLY A 60 5.85 19.03 7.28
C GLY A 60 6.23 18.21 8.50
N LEU A 61 5.50 17.12 8.73
CA LEU A 61 5.72 16.24 9.87
C LEU A 61 7.02 15.44 9.80
N THR A 62 7.59 15.26 8.60
CA THR A 62 8.82 14.49 8.44
C THR A 62 10.00 15.10 9.17
N GLY A 63 10.02 16.42 9.34
CA GLY A 63 11.08 17.13 10.04
C GLY A 63 10.81 17.43 11.50
N LEU A 64 9.54 17.28 11.96
CA LEU A 64 9.10 17.75 13.27
C LEU A 64 8.70 16.65 14.23
N HIS A 65 8.06 15.61 13.74
CA HIS A 65 7.49 14.58 14.61
C HIS A 65 8.52 13.48 14.91
N PRO A 66 8.81 13.22 16.20
CA PRO A 66 9.86 12.23 16.57
C PRO A 66 9.60 10.82 16.05
N LEU A 67 8.36 10.38 16.04
CA LEU A 67 8.00 9.04 15.54
C LEU A 67 8.17 8.93 14.03
N VAL A 68 7.88 10.01 13.30
CA VAL A 68 8.11 10.08 11.86
C VAL A 68 9.60 10.02 11.57
N LYS A 69 10.41 10.79 12.32
CA LYS A 69 11.87 10.73 12.20
C LYS A 69 12.40 9.32 12.44
N PHE A 70 11.91 8.68 13.49
CA PHE A 70 12.27 7.30 13.81
C PHE A 70 11.94 6.34 12.66
N ALA A 71 10.71 6.44 12.13
CA ALA A 71 10.28 5.60 11.02
C ALA A 71 11.17 5.80 9.79
N MET A 72 11.50 7.05 9.46
CA MET A 72 12.36 7.36 8.33
C MET A 72 13.78 6.83 8.52
N GLU A 73 14.32 6.93 9.74
CA GLU A 73 15.62 6.35 10.06
C GLU A 73 15.61 4.83 9.95
N LEU A 74 14.53 4.20 10.41
CA LEU A 74 14.35 2.76 10.31
C LEU A 74 14.35 2.29 8.84
N LEU A 75 13.80 3.11 7.95
CA LEU A 75 13.77 2.86 6.51
C LEU A 75 15.06 3.32 5.79
N HIS A 76 16.08 3.73 6.54
CA HIS A 76 17.35 4.24 6.00
C HIS A 76 17.20 5.53 5.20
N LYS A 77 16.33 6.43 5.66
CA LYS A 77 16.13 7.77 5.07
C LYS A 77 15.89 7.71 3.55
N PRO A 78 14.82 7.05 3.11
CA PRO A 78 14.56 6.90 1.69
C PRO A 78 14.26 8.24 1.01
N SER A 79 14.57 8.34 -0.26
CA SER A 79 14.08 9.43 -1.10
C SER A 79 12.57 9.30 -1.30
N ALA A 80 11.92 10.35 -1.83
CA ALA A 80 10.47 10.26 -2.13
C ALA A 80 10.16 9.10 -3.07
N LYS A 81 10.99 8.90 -4.10
CA LYS A 81 10.82 7.80 -5.04
C LYS A 81 10.96 6.44 -4.36
N GLU A 82 11.97 6.28 -3.51
CA GLU A 82 12.17 5.04 -2.76
C GLU A 82 11.01 4.79 -1.79
N LEU A 83 10.51 5.83 -1.13
CA LEU A 83 9.36 5.72 -0.23
C LEU A 83 8.11 5.27 -0.99
N MET A 84 7.87 5.83 -2.18
CA MET A 84 6.76 5.40 -3.03
C MET A 84 6.86 3.91 -3.36
N GLN A 85 8.06 3.42 -3.65
CA GLN A 85 8.29 1.99 -3.92
C GLN A 85 8.01 1.14 -2.68
N ILE A 86 8.47 1.57 -1.51
CA ILE A 86 8.23 0.87 -0.24
C ILE A 86 6.72 0.77 0.04
N VAL A 87 6.00 1.87 -0.11
CA VAL A 87 4.55 1.91 0.10
C VAL A 87 3.82 1.00 -0.90
N ALA A 88 4.23 1.04 -2.16
CA ALA A 88 3.64 0.17 -3.19
C ALA A 88 3.86 -1.31 -2.87
N VAL A 89 5.05 -1.68 -2.42
CA VAL A 89 5.35 -3.08 -2.03
C VAL A 89 4.50 -3.49 -0.82
N ALA A 90 4.36 -2.62 0.18
CA ALA A 90 3.52 -2.90 1.34
C ALA A 90 2.06 -3.15 0.92
N GLY A 91 1.54 -2.32 0.02
CA GLY A 91 0.19 -2.48 -0.52
C GLY A 91 0.02 -3.77 -1.30
N LEU A 92 0.98 -4.07 -2.16
CA LEU A 92 0.95 -5.29 -2.98
C LEU A 92 1.01 -6.55 -2.10
N ALA A 93 1.89 -6.58 -1.11
CA ALA A 93 2.03 -7.71 -0.20
C ALA A 93 0.75 -7.93 0.61
N GLN A 94 0.14 -6.86 1.10
CA GLN A 94 -1.11 -6.96 1.85
C GLN A 94 -2.25 -7.45 0.96
N ASN A 95 -2.37 -6.94 -0.25
CA ASN A 95 -3.40 -7.37 -1.19
C ASN A 95 -3.24 -8.85 -1.54
N PHE A 96 -2.02 -9.29 -1.80
CA PHE A 96 -1.73 -10.70 -2.08
C PHE A 96 -2.12 -11.59 -0.89
N ALA A 97 -1.78 -11.19 0.32
CA ALA A 97 -2.12 -11.95 1.53
C ALA A 97 -3.65 -12.05 1.71
N ALA A 98 -4.37 -10.96 1.46
CA ALA A 98 -5.82 -10.94 1.55
C ALA A 98 -6.45 -11.88 0.52
N LEU A 99 -6.01 -11.81 -0.73
CA LEU A 99 -6.52 -12.69 -1.79
C LEU A 99 -6.22 -14.17 -1.51
N ARG A 100 -5.02 -14.46 -1.03
CA ARG A 100 -4.64 -15.81 -0.63
C ARG A 100 -5.55 -16.33 0.48
N SER A 101 -5.82 -15.50 1.48
CA SER A 101 -6.69 -15.85 2.60
C SER A 101 -8.11 -16.15 2.12
N LEU A 102 -8.65 -15.32 1.22
CA LEU A 102 -9.99 -15.51 0.67
C LEU A 102 -10.12 -16.78 -0.18
N THR A 103 -9.05 -17.20 -0.83
CA THR A 103 -9.07 -18.38 -1.71
C THR A 103 -8.68 -19.67 -0.99
N THR A 104 -8.27 -19.59 0.27
CA THR A 104 -7.90 -20.75 1.09
C THR A 104 -8.89 -20.93 2.25
N THR A 105 -8.52 -20.50 3.48
CA THR A 105 -9.38 -20.63 4.66
C THR A 105 -10.44 -19.55 4.76
N GLY A 106 -10.18 -18.38 4.16
CA GLY A 106 -11.05 -17.23 4.22
C GLY A 106 -10.86 -16.39 5.48
N ILE A 107 -10.93 -15.06 5.31
CA ILE A 107 -10.77 -14.11 6.42
C ILE A 107 -11.92 -14.27 7.42
N GLN A 108 -13.13 -14.45 6.91
CA GLN A 108 -14.32 -14.59 7.74
C GLN A 108 -14.26 -15.84 8.62
N GLU A 109 -13.79 -16.97 8.09
CA GLU A 109 -13.62 -18.19 8.87
C GLU A 109 -12.61 -17.98 10.01
N GLY A 110 -11.50 -17.29 9.71
CA GLY A 110 -10.53 -16.95 10.75
C GLY A 110 -11.11 -16.10 11.86
N HIS A 111 -11.95 -15.12 11.51
CA HIS A 111 -12.65 -14.28 12.50
C HIS A 111 -13.66 -15.08 13.33
N MET A 112 -14.39 -15.98 12.72
CA MET A 112 -15.38 -16.80 13.43
C MET A 112 -14.74 -17.75 14.44
N LYS A 113 -13.54 -18.26 14.16
CA LYS A 113 -12.81 -19.13 15.07
C LYS A 113 -12.33 -18.41 16.32
N MET A 114 -12.25 -17.10 16.31
CA MET A 114 -11.81 -16.29 17.44
C MET A 114 -12.96 -15.99 18.43
N HIS A 115 -14.15 -16.33 18.06
CA HIS A 115 -15.35 -16.16 18.88
C HIS A 115 -15.81 -17.49 19.47
#